data_8888d8346c271476fe31be4798b15c97
#
_entry.id   8888d8346c271476fe31be4798b15c97
#
_cell.length_a   1.000
_cell.length_b   1.000
_cell.length_c   1.000
_cell.angle_alpha   90.00
_cell.angle_beta   90.00
_cell.angle_gamma   90.00
#
_symmetry.space_group_name_H-M   'P 1'
#
loop_
_entity.id
_entity.type
_entity.pdbx_description
1 polymer ?
#
loop_
_entity_poly.entity_id
_entity_poly.type
_entity_poly.pdbx_seq_one_letter_code
_entity_poly.pdbx_strand_id
1 'polypeptide(L)'
;VYDAGVKRAEFCLVGWNISGHDGRWPQHLPVEPKLGGEEGLKRLIKLSRQLGYRVTCHTNVTDSYSIADNYSPDLTRKLPDGSIAQHGCTWGGGRAKWVCPKMSYEIAKSELPKVAALGFVGPHYIDVISTIACQPCYDEKHPLNRREAAEYYNKVAQLAHELFGGFESEGGYDYTARYLDYGLYISFYNTDSEKLPALFSESVPIWQIAFHGIILSNPYTSGVNFAIKSRRHQLEVYARGARPTVYIYSRFKWDGANWMGNDDVVCTTEADFDNTVEMLAKIYRDFEPLAYLQTEYIDRHEKLADGVYRTVYSDGSTALTDYINGSYAVTKPDGTKIEL
;
A
#
# COMPACT_ATOMS: atom_id res chain seq x y z
N VAL A 1 -13.55 -17.25 1.05
CA VAL A 1 -13.39 -16.02 1.84
C VAL A 1 -14.76 -15.47 2.26
N TYR A 2 -15.69 -15.22 1.32
CA TYR A 2 -17.04 -14.70 1.65
C TYR A 2 -17.84 -15.64 2.55
N ASP A 3 -17.84 -16.94 2.24
CA ASP A 3 -18.56 -17.96 3.02
C ASP A 3 -17.94 -18.19 4.41
N ALA A 4 -16.65 -17.89 4.57
CA ALA A 4 -15.97 -17.89 5.86
C ALA A 4 -16.26 -16.65 6.74
N GLY A 5 -17.15 -15.75 6.28
CA GLY A 5 -17.63 -14.61 7.05
C GLY A 5 -16.95 -13.27 6.74
N VAL A 6 -15.94 -13.20 5.89
CA VAL A 6 -15.33 -11.95 5.46
C VAL A 6 -16.28 -11.26 4.48
N LYS A 7 -17.01 -10.26 4.92
CA LYS A 7 -18.06 -9.60 4.13
C LYS A 7 -17.59 -8.34 3.42
N ARG A 8 -16.49 -7.74 3.88
CA ARG A 8 -15.89 -6.54 3.30
C ARG A 8 -14.39 -6.74 3.18
N ALA A 9 -13.86 -6.63 1.98
CA ALA A 9 -12.44 -6.69 1.71
C ALA A 9 -12.10 -5.94 0.41
N GLU A 10 -10.86 -5.54 0.32
CA GLU A 10 -10.25 -5.06 -0.90
C GLU A 10 -9.14 -6.02 -1.31
N PHE A 11 -9.13 -6.39 -2.58
CA PHE A 11 -8.10 -7.24 -3.17
C PHE A 11 -7.31 -6.42 -4.18
N CYS A 12 -6.07 -6.13 -3.86
CA CYS A 12 -5.13 -5.54 -4.81
C CYS A 12 -4.39 -6.65 -5.54
N LEU A 13 -4.61 -6.77 -6.84
CA LEU A 13 -3.97 -7.79 -7.66
C LEU A 13 -2.58 -7.33 -8.09
N VAL A 14 -1.55 -8.09 -7.72
CA VAL A 14 -0.16 -7.84 -8.08
C VAL A 14 0.30 -8.90 -9.08
N GLY A 15 1.03 -8.50 -10.11
CA GLY A 15 1.51 -9.43 -11.15
C GLY A 15 0.42 -9.93 -12.10
N TRP A 16 -0.69 -9.22 -12.20
CA TRP A 16 -1.83 -9.54 -13.07
C TRP A 16 -1.56 -9.35 -14.56
N ASN A 17 -0.57 -8.52 -14.88
CA ASN A 17 -0.18 -8.10 -16.22
C ASN A 17 0.93 -8.97 -16.80
N ILE A 18 1.17 -8.81 -18.11
CA ILE A 18 2.23 -9.54 -18.82
C ILE A 18 3.59 -9.38 -18.15
N SER A 19 4.31 -10.48 -17.99
CA SER A 19 5.59 -10.60 -17.29
C SER A 19 5.53 -10.38 -15.77
N GLY A 20 4.34 -10.18 -15.18
CA GLY A 20 4.14 -10.12 -13.73
C GLY A 20 4.62 -8.83 -13.08
N HIS A 21 4.79 -8.88 -11.75
CA HIS A 21 5.23 -7.77 -10.93
C HIS A 21 6.62 -7.28 -11.38
N ASP A 22 6.74 -5.97 -11.59
CA ASP A 22 7.96 -5.29 -12.04
C ASP A 22 8.61 -5.90 -13.29
N GLY A 23 7.78 -6.55 -14.12
CA GLY A 23 8.28 -7.24 -15.30
C GLY A 23 8.54 -6.33 -16.49
N ARG A 24 7.58 -5.47 -16.84
CA ARG A 24 7.60 -4.70 -18.10
C ARG A 24 7.08 -3.26 -17.98
N TRP A 25 7.19 -2.61 -16.82
CA TRP A 25 6.77 -1.22 -16.72
C TRP A 25 7.47 -0.30 -17.74
N PRO A 26 6.77 0.69 -18.29
CA PRO A 26 5.39 1.12 -18.02
C PRO A 26 4.31 0.42 -18.88
N GLN A 27 4.59 -0.72 -19.46
CA GLN A 27 3.62 -1.50 -20.21
C GLN A 27 2.69 -2.27 -19.26
N HIS A 28 1.41 -1.89 -19.22
CA HIS A 28 0.42 -2.51 -18.32
C HIS A 28 -0.32 -3.68 -18.96
N LEU A 29 -0.49 -3.67 -20.27
CA LEU A 29 -1.23 -4.71 -20.99
C LEU A 29 -0.31 -5.51 -21.93
N PRO A 30 -0.74 -6.73 -22.31
CA PRO A 30 -1.98 -7.43 -22.00
C PRO A 30 -2.02 -7.98 -20.57
N VAL A 31 -3.22 -8.42 -20.13
CA VAL A 31 -3.39 -9.26 -18.93
C VAL A 31 -2.66 -10.58 -19.15
N GLU A 32 -2.02 -11.12 -18.10
CA GLU A 32 -1.27 -12.38 -18.19
C GLU A 32 -2.19 -13.55 -18.60
N PRO A 33 -1.96 -14.18 -19.76
CA PRO A 33 -2.82 -15.25 -20.27
C PRO A 33 -2.92 -16.46 -19.34
N LYS A 34 -1.86 -16.78 -18.61
CA LYS A 34 -1.83 -17.90 -17.65
C LYS A 34 -2.76 -17.71 -16.46
N LEU A 35 -3.14 -16.46 -16.16
CA LEU A 35 -4.11 -16.11 -15.12
C LEU A 35 -5.55 -16.00 -15.67
N GLY A 36 -5.79 -16.49 -16.88
CA GLY A 36 -7.10 -16.47 -17.55
C GLY A 36 -7.31 -15.30 -18.50
N GLY A 37 -6.28 -14.47 -18.69
CA GLY A 37 -6.31 -13.33 -19.59
C GLY A 37 -7.37 -12.29 -19.20
N GLU A 38 -7.68 -11.41 -20.14
CA GLU A 38 -8.62 -10.30 -19.90
C GLU A 38 -10.02 -10.78 -19.51
N GLU A 39 -10.53 -11.82 -20.17
CA GLU A 39 -11.86 -12.36 -19.89
C GLU A 39 -11.95 -13.01 -18.51
N GLY A 40 -10.92 -13.74 -18.09
CA GLY A 40 -10.85 -14.32 -16.76
C GLY A 40 -10.82 -13.24 -15.67
N LEU A 41 -10.03 -12.19 -15.88
CA LEU A 41 -9.92 -11.07 -14.98
C LEU A 41 -11.25 -10.30 -14.84
N LYS A 42 -11.91 -9.98 -15.95
CA LYS A 42 -13.23 -9.33 -15.95
C LYS A 42 -14.29 -10.15 -15.21
N ARG A 43 -14.28 -11.48 -15.37
CA ARG A 43 -15.17 -12.38 -14.61
C ARG A 43 -14.88 -12.33 -13.12
N LEU A 44 -13.61 -12.36 -12.71
CA LEU A 44 -13.18 -12.24 -11.31
C LEU A 44 -13.67 -10.93 -10.70
N ILE A 45 -13.42 -9.82 -11.36
CA ILE A 45 -13.83 -8.48 -10.88
C ILE A 45 -15.36 -8.42 -10.72
N LYS A 46 -16.11 -8.92 -11.71
CA LYS A 46 -17.58 -8.95 -11.67
C LYS A 46 -18.11 -9.78 -10.48
N LEU A 47 -17.57 -10.98 -10.28
CA LEU A 47 -17.95 -11.85 -9.16
C LEU A 47 -17.63 -11.20 -7.82
N SER A 48 -16.43 -10.67 -7.66
CA SER A 48 -16.01 -10.00 -6.43
C SER A 48 -16.92 -8.83 -6.06
N ARG A 49 -17.30 -8.01 -7.05
CA ARG A 49 -18.24 -6.91 -6.85
C ARG A 49 -19.64 -7.38 -6.43
N GLN A 50 -20.13 -8.51 -6.98
CA GLN A 50 -21.41 -9.10 -6.57
C GLN A 50 -21.38 -9.56 -5.11
N LEU A 51 -20.20 -9.93 -4.58
CA LEU A 51 -19.98 -10.31 -3.20
C LEU A 51 -19.73 -9.10 -2.27
N GLY A 52 -19.74 -7.87 -2.80
CA GLY A 52 -19.48 -6.65 -2.04
C GLY A 52 -17.99 -6.32 -1.86
N TYR A 53 -17.11 -7.03 -2.55
CA TYR A 53 -15.67 -6.77 -2.52
C TYR A 53 -15.24 -5.69 -3.50
N ARG A 54 -14.16 -5.00 -3.17
CA ARG A 54 -13.41 -4.16 -4.11
C ARG A 54 -12.26 -4.96 -4.69
N VAL A 55 -12.00 -4.77 -5.99
CA VAL A 55 -10.83 -5.32 -6.66
C VAL A 55 -10.11 -4.18 -7.34
N THR A 56 -8.90 -3.95 -6.91
CA THR A 56 -7.95 -3.01 -7.49
C THR A 56 -6.73 -3.76 -8.01
N CYS A 57 -5.79 -3.08 -8.59
CA CYS A 57 -4.56 -3.69 -9.06
C CYS A 57 -3.36 -2.78 -8.89
N HIS A 58 -2.21 -3.42 -8.75
CA HIS A 58 -0.91 -2.76 -8.74
C HIS A 58 -0.54 -2.32 -10.15
N THR A 59 -0.22 -1.03 -10.30
CA THR A 59 0.38 -0.43 -11.49
C THR A 59 1.60 0.38 -11.11
N ASN A 60 2.43 0.74 -12.09
CA ASN A 60 3.58 1.60 -11.88
C ASN A 60 3.80 2.48 -13.12
N VAL A 61 3.99 3.77 -12.93
CA VAL A 61 4.27 4.76 -13.98
C VAL A 61 5.57 5.53 -13.73
N THR A 62 6.30 5.15 -12.70
CA THR A 62 7.55 5.79 -12.28
C THR A 62 8.79 5.04 -12.72
N ASP A 63 8.61 3.77 -13.06
CA ASP A 63 9.67 2.85 -13.48
C ASP A 63 9.58 2.54 -14.97
N SER A 64 10.72 2.33 -15.61
CA SER A 64 10.77 1.85 -16.98
C SER A 64 11.85 0.80 -17.18
N TYR A 65 11.45 -0.29 -17.85
CA TYR A 65 12.33 -1.39 -18.21
C TYR A 65 12.55 -1.44 -19.71
N SER A 66 13.81 -1.65 -20.14
CA SER A 66 14.16 -1.65 -21.58
C SER A 66 13.52 -2.80 -22.37
N ILE A 67 12.93 -3.78 -21.71
CA ILE A 67 12.19 -4.90 -22.32
C ILE A 67 10.72 -4.57 -22.60
N ALA A 68 10.22 -3.43 -22.13
CA ALA A 68 8.85 -2.99 -22.40
C ALA A 68 8.72 -2.50 -23.85
N ASP A 69 7.61 -2.84 -24.52
CA ASP A 69 7.39 -2.45 -25.92
C ASP A 69 7.25 -0.94 -26.08
N ASN A 70 6.77 -0.25 -25.06
CA ASN A 70 6.61 1.20 -25.00
C ASN A 70 7.78 1.93 -24.32
N TYR A 71 8.91 1.24 -24.08
CA TYR A 71 10.10 1.87 -23.54
C TYR A 71 10.70 2.88 -24.52
N SER A 72 11.10 4.03 -24.00
CA SER A 72 11.94 5.01 -24.69
C SER A 72 12.87 5.70 -23.71
N PRO A 73 14.14 5.99 -24.08
CA PRO A 73 15.02 6.84 -23.28
C PRO A 73 14.45 8.25 -23.01
N ASP A 74 13.55 8.72 -23.89
CA ASP A 74 12.87 10.02 -23.75
C ASP A 74 11.84 10.04 -22.62
N LEU A 75 11.46 8.87 -22.06
CA LEU A 75 10.60 8.79 -20.87
C LEU A 75 11.38 9.04 -19.59
N THR A 76 12.70 8.86 -19.62
CA THR A 76 13.50 8.75 -18.42
C THR A 76 13.89 10.10 -17.81
N ARG A 77 14.01 10.13 -16.49
CA ARG A 77 14.58 11.26 -15.77
C ARG A 77 16.07 11.37 -16.05
N LYS A 78 16.55 12.56 -16.36
CA LYS A 78 17.98 12.84 -16.57
C LYS A 78 18.59 13.49 -15.33
N LEU A 79 19.84 13.11 -15.04
CA LEU A 79 20.71 13.74 -14.06
C LEU A 79 21.34 15.03 -14.63
N PRO A 80 22.00 15.88 -13.81
CA PRO A 80 22.62 17.12 -14.28
C PRO A 80 23.68 16.93 -15.37
N ASP A 81 24.31 15.76 -15.44
CA ASP A 81 25.30 15.40 -16.45
C ASP A 81 24.67 14.81 -17.74
N GLY A 82 23.34 14.80 -17.83
CA GLY A 82 22.59 14.23 -18.96
C GLY A 82 22.40 12.72 -18.92
N SER A 83 23.00 12.01 -17.97
CA SER A 83 22.83 10.56 -17.83
C SER A 83 21.42 10.18 -17.33
N ILE A 84 21.00 8.94 -17.64
CA ILE A 84 19.71 8.40 -17.21
C ILE A 84 19.78 8.02 -15.73
N ALA A 85 18.84 8.52 -14.94
CA ALA A 85 18.69 8.10 -13.56
C ALA A 85 18.16 6.65 -13.49
N GLN A 86 18.81 5.81 -12.69
CA GLN A 86 18.49 4.40 -12.55
C GLN A 86 18.34 4.00 -11.08
N HIS A 87 17.61 2.91 -10.83
CA HIS A 87 17.57 2.28 -9.53
C HIS A 87 18.90 1.63 -9.16
N GLY A 88 19.19 1.56 -7.86
CA GLY A 88 20.36 0.86 -7.34
C GLY A 88 20.26 -0.67 -7.40
N CYS A 89 19.04 -1.22 -7.49
CA CYS A 89 18.73 -2.64 -7.51
C CYS A 89 18.11 -3.06 -8.84
N THR A 90 17.91 -4.38 -9.00
CA THR A 90 17.23 -5.00 -10.15
C THR A 90 15.96 -5.68 -9.69
N TRP A 91 14.94 -5.67 -10.54
CA TRP A 91 13.64 -6.31 -10.35
C TRP A 91 13.35 -7.28 -11.49
N GLY A 92 12.12 -7.76 -11.62
CA GLY A 92 11.72 -8.72 -12.65
C GLY A 92 12.09 -8.34 -14.08
N GLY A 93 11.98 -7.06 -14.43
CA GLY A 93 12.37 -6.50 -15.75
C GLY A 93 13.84 -6.10 -15.89
N GLY A 94 14.66 -6.34 -14.86
CA GLY A 94 16.05 -5.90 -14.80
C GLY A 94 16.23 -4.62 -13.97
N ARG A 95 17.25 -3.82 -14.30
CA ARG A 95 17.47 -2.54 -13.63
C ARG A 95 16.51 -1.49 -14.18
N ALA A 96 15.59 -1.03 -13.35
CA ALA A 96 14.65 0.02 -13.70
C ALA A 96 15.34 1.38 -13.90
N LYS A 97 14.81 2.15 -14.80
CA LYS A 97 15.15 3.56 -14.99
C LYS A 97 14.01 4.41 -14.46
N TRP A 98 14.33 5.46 -13.74
CA TRP A 98 13.34 6.39 -13.26
C TRP A 98 12.68 7.14 -14.43
N VAL A 99 11.37 7.11 -14.49
CA VAL A 99 10.59 7.94 -15.42
C VAL A 99 10.59 9.38 -14.93
N CYS A 100 10.67 10.35 -15.84
CA CYS A 100 10.47 11.75 -15.51
C CYS A 100 9.01 11.96 -15.03
N PRO A 101 8.75 12.70 -13.94
CA PRO A 101 7.39 12.89 -13.43
C PRO A 101 6.39 13.44 -14.46
N LYS A 102 6.83 14.31 -15.36
CA LYS A 102 6.01 14.77 -16.49
C LYS A 102 5.62 13.60 -17.41
N MET A 103 6.58 12.74 -17.71
CA MET A 103 6.35 11.57 -18.56
C MET A 103 5.54 10.49 -17.81
N SER A 104 5.66 10.36 -16.48
CA SER A 104 4.78 9.54 -15.67
C SER A 104 3.32 9.91 -15.86
N TYR A 105 3.01 11.20 -15.91
CA TYR A 105 1.65 11.66 -16.19
C TYR A 105 1.21 11.37 -17.63
N GLU A 106 2.08 11.52 -18.64
CA GLU A 106 1.75 11.15 -20.03
C GLU A 106 1.49 9.64 -20.16
N ILE A 107 2.28 8.79 -19.50
CA ILE A 107 2.06 7.36 -19.43
C ILE A 107 0.73 7.07 -18.74
N ALA A 108 0.45 7.69 -17.60
CA ALA A 108 -0.80 7.49 -16.87
C ALA A 108 -2.02 7.82 -17.76
N LYS A 109 -1.99 8.94 -18.47
CA LYS A 109 -3.06 9.31 -19.43
C LYS A 109 -3.28 8.28 -20.53
N SER A 110 -2.20 7.64 -20.99
CA SER A 110 -2.27 6.64 -22.06
C SER A 110 -2.70 5.25 -21.54
N GLU A 111 -2.20 4.84 -20.38
CA GLU A 111 -2.31 3.46 -19.91
C GLU A 111 -3.46 3.25 -18.91
N LEU A 112 -3.65 4.15 -17.94
CA LEU A 112 -4.65 3.94 -16.89
C LEU A 112 -6.10 3.86 -17.41
N PRO A 113 -6.53 4.59 -18.45
CA PRO A 113 -7.87 4.38 -19.02
C PRO A 113 -8.09 2.96 -19.56
N LYS A 114 -7.04 2.33 -20.12
CA LYS A 114 -7.09 0.95 -20.60
C LYS A 114 -7.22 -0.04 -19.42
N VAL A 115 -6.53 0.24 -18.31
CA VAL A 115 -6.64 -0.55 -17.08
C VAL A 115 -8.04 -0.39 -16.46
N ALA A 116 -8.57 0.82 -16.41
CA ALA A 116 -9.93 1.09 -15.93
C ALA A 116 -11.00 0.35 -16.74
N ALA A 117 -10.81 0.22 -18.06
CA ALA A 117 -11.72 -0.50 -18.94
C ALA A 117 -11.81 -2.02 -18.64
N LEU A 118 -10.89 -2.58 -17.87
CA LEU A 118 -10.97 -3.94 -17.35
C LEU A 118 -12.04 -4.10 -16.26
N GLY A 119 -12.51 -2.99 -15.68
CA GLY A 119 -13.60 -2.96 -14.69
C GLY A 119 -13.14 -2.78 -13.24
N PHE A 120 -11.88 -2.50 -12.99
CA PHE A 120 -11.38 -2.13 -11.65
C PHE A 120 -12.08 -0.87 -11.13
N VAL A 121 -12.45 -0.89 -9.85
CA VAL A 121 -13.15 0.21 -9.17
C VAL A 121 -12.73 0.25 -7.71
N GLY A 122 -12.47 1.42 -7.20
CA GLY A 122 -12.00 1.70 -5.84
C GLY A 122 -10.66 2.42 -5.88
N PRO A 123 -10.05 2.72 -4.75
CA PRO A 123 -8.75 3.35 -4.72
C PRO A 123 -7.74 2.51 -5.54
N HIS A 124 -7.12 3.14 -6.52
CA HIS A 124 -6.21 2.47 -7.45
C HIS A 124 -4.77 2.55 -6.96
N TYR A 125 -4.12 1.39 -6.82
CA TYR A 125 -2.76 1.32 -6.34
C TYR A 125 -1.76 1.63 -7.45
N ILE A 126 -1.08 2.78 -7.31
CA ILE A 126 0.07 3.14 -8.16
C ILE A 126 1.31 3.13 -7.29
N ASP A 127 2.23 2.25 -7.61
CA ASP A 127 3.43 2.00 -6.83
C ASP A 127 4.30 3.23 -6.67
N VAL A 128 4.96 3.33 -5.55
CA VAL A 128 6.01 4.26 -5.12
C VAL A 128 5.72 5.77 -5.23
N ILE A 129 4.64 6.24 -5.85
CA ILE A 129 4.39 7.68 -6.03
C ILE A 129 4.41 8.43 -4.69
N SER A 130 3.78 7.91 -3.67
CA SER A 130 3.71 8.56 -2.36
C SER A 130 4.91 8.25 -1.44
N THR A 131 5.93 7.55 -1.94
CA THR A 131 7.17 7.27 -1.22
C THR A 131 8.43 7.82 -1.91
N ILE A 132 8.30 8.40 -3.10
CA ILE A 132 9.43 8.99 -3.83
C ILE A 132 9.69 10.42 -3.33
N ALA A 133 10.90 10.69 -2.88
CA ALA A 133 11.36 12.06 -2.72
C ALA A 133 11.47 12.72 -4.11
N CYS A 134 10.62 13.73 -4.36
CA CYS A 134 10.60 14.42 -5.65
C CYS A 134 11.97 14.94 -6.05
N GLN A 135 12.42 14.56 -7.23
CA GLN A 135 13.73 14.92 -7.79
C GLN A 135 13.58 15.74 -9.07
N PRO A 136 14.49 16.67 -9.35
CA PRO A 136 14.47 17.40 -10.60
C PRO A 136 14.77 16.48 -11.80
N CYS A 137 14.29 16.86 -12.96
CA CYS A 137 14.66 16.26 -14.24
C CYS A 137 15.44 17.30 -15.08
N TYR A 138 16.58 16.89 -15.61
CA TYR A 138 17.44 17.78 -16.41
C TYR A 138 17.39 17.46 -17.91
N ASP A 139 16.37 16.72 -18.35
CA ASP A 139 16.14 16.50 -19.78
C ASP A 139 15.71 17.81 -20.45
N GLU A 140 16.30 18.15 -21.61
CA GLU A 140 16.02 19.39 -22.32
C GLU A 140 14.57 19.49 -22.83
N LYS A 141 13.91 18.36 -23.12
CA LYS A 141 12.52 18.31 -23.61
C LYS A 141 11.49 18.41 -22.49
N HIS A 142 11.87 18.01 -21.28
CA HIS A 142 10.97 18.00 -20.13
C HIS A 142 11.69 18.29 -18.81
N PRO A 143 12.35 19.46 -18.72
CA PRO A 143 13.01 19.85 -17.49
C PRO A 143 11.99 20.11 -16.39
N LEU A 144 12.32 19.69 -15.15
CA LEU A 144 11.48 19.89 -13.97
C LEU A 144 12.33 20.21 -12.75
N ASN A 145 11.88 21.12 -11.93
CA ASN A 145 12.34 21.24 -10.55
C ASN A 145 11.54 20.30 -9.62
N ARG A 146 11.90 20.24 -8.32
CA ARG A 146 11.25 19.36 -7.35
C ARG A 146 9.77 19.66 -7.14
N ARG A 147 9.38 20.93 -7.15
CA ARG A 147 7.99 21.33 -6.97
C ARG A 147 7.14 20.89 -8.17
N GLU A 148 7.62 21.13 -9.37
CA GLU A 148 6.96 20.70 -10.60
C GLU A 148 6.86 19.16 -10.66
N ALA A 149 7.88 18.44 -10.18
CA ALA A 149 7.82 16.98 -10.06
C ALA A 149 6.66 16.54 -9.16
N ALA A 150 6.49 17.14 -7.97
CA ALA A 150 5.36 16.88 -7.07
C ALA A 150 4.02 17.21 -7.73
N GLU A 151 3.93 18.32 -8.48
CA GLU A 151 2.71 18.71 -9.19
C GLU A 151 2.31 17.66 -10.24
N TYR A 152 3.27 17.08 -10.97
CA TYR A 152 2.98 16.01 -11.94
C TYR A 152 2.57 14.71 -11.27
N TYR A 153 3.20 14.30 -10.17
CA TYR A 153 2.74 13.13 -9.41
C TYR A 153 1.32 13.34 -8.84
N ASN A 154 0.98 14.54 -8.39
CA ASN A 154 -0.38 14.85 -7.99
C ASN A 154 -1.39 14.80 -9.15
N LYS A 155 -0.99 15.15 -10.38
CA LYS A 155 -1.84 14.96 -11.58
C LYS A 155 -2.08 13.48 -11.87
N VAL A 156 -1.10 12.60 -11.62
CA VAL A 156 -1.29 11.15 -11.75
C VAL A 156 -2.30 10.66 -10.70
N ALA A 157 -2.14 11.08 -9.43
CA ALA A 157 -3.06 10.72 -8.35
C ALA A 157 -4.49 11.24 -8.62
N GLN A 158 -4.63 12.47 -9.11
CA GLN A 158 -5.93 13.02 -9.52
C GLN A 158 -6.57 12.19 -10.63
N LEU A 159 -5.80 11.81 -11.64
CA LEU A 159 -6.30 10.96 -12.73
C LEU A 159 -6.78 9.59 -12.22
N ALA A 160 -6.09 9.02 -11.24
CA ALA A 160 -6.53 7.78 -10.59
C ALA A 160 -7.88 7.97 -9.90
N HIS A 161 -8.08 9.06 -9.17
CA HIS A 161 -9.39 9.41 -8.61
C HIS A 161 -10.49 9.51 -9.67
N GLU A 162 -10.21 10.18 -10.79
CA GLU A 162 -11.19 10.38 -11.87
C GLU A 162 -11.57 9.06 -12.56
N LEU A 163 -10.62 8.15 -12.73
CA LEU A 163 -10.83 6.89 -13.45
C LEU A 163 -11.37 5.75 -12.56
N PHE A 164 -10.93 5.67 -11.32
CA PHE A 164 -11.18 4.51 -10.45
C PHE A 164 -11.98 4.85 -9.19
N GLY A 165 -12.01 6.13 -8.79
CA GLY A 165 -12.71 6.60 -7.60
C GLY A 165 -11.84 6.73 -6.36
N GLY A 166 -10.49 6.66 -6.51
CA GLY A 166 -9.53 6.88 -5.44
C GLY A 166 -8.10 6.55 -5.84
N PHE A 167 -7.15 6.85 -4.96
CA PHE A 167 -5.72 6.62 -5.15
C PHE A 167 -5.07 6.00 -3.92
N GLU A 168 -4.31 4.95 -4.15
CA GLU A 168 -3.48 4.28 -3.15
C GLU A 168 -2.02 4.22 -3.62
N SER A 169 -1.08 4.17 -2.67
CA SER A 169 0.32 4.03 -3.00
C SER A 169 1.13 3.50 -1.81
N GLU A 170 2.42 3.27 -2.02
CA GLU A 170 3.30 2.56 -1.09
C GLU A 170 3.58 3.33 0.21
N GLY A 171 3.65 4.65 0.19
CA GLY A 171 4.04 5.47 1.34
C GLY A 171 3.07 6.62 1.59
N GLY A 172 3.52 7.60 2.39
CA GLY A 172 2.70 8.72 2.82
C GLY A 172 3.47 10.05 2.84
N TYR A 173 4.24 10.36 1.80
CA TYR A 173 4.77 11.73 1.69
C TYR A 173 3.64 12.73 1.60
N ASP A 174 3.73 13.80 2.36
CA ASP A 174 2.72 14.83 2.54
C ASP A 174 2.30 15.55 1.25
N TYR A 175 3.17 15.62 0.24
CA TYR A 175 2.82 16.24 -1.04
C TYR A 175 1.71 15.49 -1.79
N THR A 176 1.46 14.22 -1.49
CA THR A 176 0.37 13.41 -2.08
C THR A 176 -0.91 13.42 -1.25
N ALA A 177 -0.89 13.93 -0.01
CA ALA A 177 -1.98 13.83 0.96
C ALA A 177 -3.34 14.34 0.44
N ARG A 178 -3.33 15.26 -0.53
CA ARG A 178 -4.56 15.77 -1.15
C ARG A 178 -5.38 14.69 -1.87
N TYR A 179 -4.71 13.67 -2.42
CA TYR A 179 -5.33 12.65 -3.27
C TYR A 179 -5.16 11.23 -2.71
N LEU A 180 -4.36 11.05 -1.66
CA LEU A 180 -4.08 9.74 -1.09
C LEU A 180 -5.25 9.28 -0.23
N ASP A 181 -5.88 8.17 -0.59
CA ASP A 181 -6.93 7.51 0.20
C ASP A 181 -6.35 6.44 1.13
N TYR A 182 -5.27 5.77 0.70
CA TYR A 182 -4.58 4.76 1.48
C TYR A 182 -3.07 4.74 1.23
N GLY A 183 -2.30 4.84 2.31
CA GLY A 183 -0.86 4.66 2.32
C GLY A 183 -0.48 3.28 2.85
N LEU A 184 0.10 2.42 1.98
CA LEU A 184 0.39 1.02 2.32
C LEU A 184 1.44 0.90 3.41
N TYR A 185 2.50 1.73 3.38
CA TYR A 185 3.58 1.72 4.36
C TYR A 185 3.81 3.11 4.92
N ILE A 186 3.27 3.35 6.09
CA ILE A 186 3.55 4.58 6.81
C ILE A 186 4.53 4.27 7.93
N SER A 187 5.65 4.94 7.97
CA SER A 187 6.77 4.70 8.88
C SER A 187 7.65 3.52 8.46
N PHE A 188 8.72 3.82 7.76
CA PHE A 188 9.74 2.86 7.33
C PHE A 188 10.69 2.41 8.45
N TYR A 189 10.52 2.91 9.66
CA TYR A 189 11.34 2.52 10.79
C TYR A 189 10.71 1.35 11.51
N ASN A 190 11.47 0.27 11.61
CA ASN A 190 11.12 -0.86 12.45
C ASN A 190 11.08 -0.38 13.92
N THR A 191 9.87 -0.27 14.46
CA THR A 191 9.65 0.12 15.85
C THR A 191 10.09 -0.96 16.82
N ASP A 192 10.34 -2.19 16.33
CA ASP A 192 10.91 -3.29 17.09
C ASP A 192 12.42 -3.20 17.28
N SER A 193 13.09 -2.28 16.59
CA SER A 193 14.52 -2.13 16.84
C SER A 193 14.69 -1.58 18.25
N GLU A 194 15.14 -2.40 19.16
CA GLU A 194 15.63 -2.01 20.48
C GLU A 194 16.78 -0.97 20.39
N LYS A 195 17.22 -0.65 19.18
CA LYS A 195 18.27 0.30 18.87
C LYS A 195 17.72 1.43 18.02
N LEU A 196 17.01 2.34 18.66
CA LEU A 196 16.85 3.66 18.06
C LEU A 196 18.24 4.27 17.81
N PRO A 197 18.46 4.99 16.69
CA PRO A 197 19.68 5.76 16.51
C PRO A 197 19.95 6.63 17.74
N ALA A 198 21.21 6.82 18.09
CA ALA A 198 21.65 7.44 19.36
C ALA A 198 21.04 8.83 19.66
N LEU A 199 20.50 9.50 18.64
CA LEU A 199 19.84 10.81 18.78
C LEU A 199 18.32 10.71 18.94
N PHE A 200 17.74 9.50 18.90
CA PHE A 200 16.30 9.30 19.01
C PHE A 200 15.97 8.67 20.36
N SER A 201 15.03 9.24 21.06
CA SER A 201 14.54 8.70 22.34
C SER A 201 13.23 7.92 22.18
N GLU A 202 12.41 8.26 21.20
CA GLU A 202 11.06 7.73 21.06
C GLU A 202 10.54 7.87 19.61
N SER A 203 9.71 6.93 19.18
CA SER A 203 8.96 7.03 17.92
C SER A 203 7.57 7.61 18.20
N VAL A 204 7.24 8.73 17.57
CA VAL A 204 5.91 9.35 17.64
C VAL A 204 5.14 9.07 16.35
N PRO A 205 3.88 8.58 16.41
CA PRO A 205 3.06 8.29 15.22
C PRO A 205 2.49 9.58 14.62
N ILE A 206 3.36 10.53 14.28
CA ILE A 206 2.99 11.89 13.86
C ILE A 206 2.11 11.87 12.60
N TRP A 207 2.37 10.95 11.68
CA TRP A 207 1.59 10.82 10.46
C TRP A 207 0.14 10.41 10.76
N GLN A 208 -0.05 9.42 11.63
CA GLN A 208 -1.37 8.96 12.03
C GLN A 208 -2.11 10.04 12.83
N ILE A 209 -1.42 10.75 13.71
CA ILE A 209 -2.02 11.88 14.46
C ILE A 209 -2.52 12.96 13.50
N ALA A 210 -1.79 13.22 12.40
CA ALA A 210 -2.15 14.26 11.44
C ALA A 210 -3.24 13.83 10.46
N PHE A 211 -3.28 12.56 10.04
CA PHE A 211 -4.07 12.10 8.90
C PHE A 211 -5.07 10.98 9.22
N HIS A 212 -5.10 10.44 10.43
CA HIS A 212 -6.09 9.44 10.81
C HIS A 212 -7.52 10.00 10.68
N GLY A 213 -8.43 9.21 10.16
CA GLY A 213 -9.80 9.64 9.84
C GLY A 213 -9.92 10.32 8.47
N ILE A 214 -8.80 10.66 7.82
CA ILE A 214 -8.76 11.27 6.49
C ILE A 214 -8.16 10.30 5.47
N ILE A 215 -7.00 9.71 5.81
CA ILE A 215 -6.27 8.79 4.94
C ILE A 215 -6.10 7.46 5.68
N LEU A 216 -6.56 6.39 5.09
CA LEU A 216 -6.31 5.04 5.61
C LEU A 216 -4.83 4.71 5.51
N SER A 217 -4.33 3.94 6.47
CA SER A 217 -2.92 3.57 6.48
C SER A 217 -2.68 2.17 7.02
N ASN A 218 -1.51 1.64 6.73
CA ASN A 218 -0.94 0.48 7.37
C ASN A 218 0.48 0.82 7.82
N PRO A 219 0.85 0.65 9.10
CA PRO A 219 2.21 0.89 9.53
C PRO A 219 3.13 -0.20 8.95
N TYR A 220 4.32 0.19 8.52
CA TYR A 220 5.38 -0.77 8.24
C TYR A 220 5.96 -1.25 9.57
N THR A 221 5.91 -2.53 9.80
CA THR A 221 6.52 -3.19 10.95
C THR A 221 7.72 -4.04 10.49
N SER A 222 7.85 -5.28 10.91
CA SER A 222 8.90 -6.20 10.44
C SER A 222 8.59 -6.84 9.07
N GLY A 223 7.43 -6.57 8.53
CA GLY A 223 6.96 -7.09 7.24
C GLY A 223 5.75 -6.32 6.73
N VAL A 224 5.29 -6.68 5.55
CA VAL A 224 4.15 -6.03 4.88
C VAL A 224 2.80 -6.57 5.35
N ASN A 225 2.79 -7.73 5.98
CA ASN A 225 1.57 -8.36 6.46
C ASN A 225 1.13 -7.83 7.82
N PHE A 226 -0.16 -7.92 8.08
CA PHE A 226 -0.72 -7.87 9.43
C PHE A 226 -0.09 -8.99 10.25
N ALA A 227 1.01 -8.73 10.88
CA ALA A 227 1.95 -9.57 11.59
C ALA A 227 1.33 -10.76 12.34
N ILE A 228 0.95 -11.76 11.61
CA ILE A 228 0.16 -12.94 12.03
C ILE A 228 0.86 -13.70 13.15
N LYS A 229 2.20 -13.63 13.19
CA LYS A 229 3.04 -14.35 14.13
C LYS A 229 3.53 -13.52 15.30
N SER A 230 3.28 -12.20 15.29
CA SER A 230 3.76 -11.28 16.32
C SER A 230 2.62 -10.48 16.94
N ARG A 231 2.37 -10.71 18.23
CA ARG A 231 1.38 -9.92 18.98
C ARG A 231 1.74 -8.44 19.00
N ARG A 232 3.02 -8.12 19.13
CA ARG A 232 3.49 -6.74 19.13
C ARG A 232 3.11 -6.01 17.83
N HIS A 233 3.30 -6.64 16.68
CA HIS A 233 2.94 -6.03 15.39
C HIS A 233 1.43 -5.87 15.22
N GLN A 234 0.63 -6.82 15.71
CA GLN A 234 -0.83 -6.66 15.74
C GLN A 234 -1.22 -5.43 16.55
N LEU A 235 -0.60 -5.23 17.72
CA LEU A 235 -0.82 -4.05 18.56
C LEU A 235 -0.40 -2.75 17.85
N GLU A 236 0.68 -2.76 17.06
CA GLU A 236 1.08 -1.60 16.25
C GLU A 236 -0.02 -1.23 15.23
N VAL A 237 -0.61 -2.20 14.57
CA VAL A 237 -1.73 -1.96 13.64
C VAL A 237 -2.92 -1.33 14.37
N TYR A 238 -3.32 -1.90 15.50
CA TYR A 238 -4.45 -1.39 16.28
C TYR A 238 -4.16 -0.01 16.88
N ALA A 239 -3.01 0.17 17.52
CA ALA A 239 -2.63 1.42 18.18
C ALA A 239 -2.55 2.61 17.23
N ARG A 240 -2.26 2.35 15.97
CA ARG A 240 -2.18 3.37 14.92
C ARG A 240 -3.48 3.55 14.14
N GLY A 241 -4.54 2.84 14.53
CA GLY A 241 -5.82 2.86 13.82
C GLY A 241 -5.74 2.39 12.37
N ALA A 242 -4.74 1.56 12.06
CA ALA A 242 -4.50 1.07 10.72
C ALA A 242 -5.41 -0.13 10.39
N ARG A 243 -5.60 -0.39 9.12
CA ARG A 243 -6.32 -1.58 8.66
C ARG A 243 -5.36 -2.77 8.51
N PRO A 244 -5.80 -4.00 8.80
CA PRO A 244 -5.02 -5.19 8.52
C PRO A 244 -4.78 -5.34 7.02
N THR A 245 -3.55 -5.69 6.64
CA THR A 245 -3.16 -5.98 5.26
C THR A 245 -2.41 -7.31 5.24
N VAL A 246 -2.75 -8.19 4.30
CA VAL A 246 -2.12 -9.51 4.16
C VAL A 246 -1.67 -9.70 2.72
N TYR A 247 -0.39 -9.99 2.52
CA TYR A 247 0.13 -10.44 1.24
C TYR A 247 0.01 -11.96 1.12
N ILE A 248 -0.56 -12.40 0.02
CA ILE A 248 -0.78 -13.80 -0.30
C ILE A 248 -0.12 -14.09 -1.65
N TYR A 249 0.76 -15.08 -1.68
CA TYR A 249 1.50 -15.46 -2.87
C TYR A 249 1.14 -16.88 -3.30
N SER A 250 0.92 -17.06 -4.59
CA SER A 250 0.76 -18.40 -5.15
C SER A 250 2.10 -19.12 -5.29
N ARG A 251 3.18 -18.38 -5.56
CA ARG A 251 4.54 -18.91 -5.70
C ARG A 251 5.56 -17.78 -5.74
N PHE A 252 6.67 -17.94 -5.02
CA PHE A 252 7.88 -17.17 -5.25
C PHE A 252 8.72 -17.83 -6.34
N LYS A 253 9.08 -17.06 -7.34
CA LYS A 253 10.03 -17.49 -8.37
C LYS A 253 11.47 -17.32 -7.93
N TRP A 254 11.73 -16.66 -6.82
CA TRP A 254 13.02 -16.09 -6.48
C TRP A 254 13.39 -16.36 -5.03
N ASP A 255 14.45 -17.14 -4.82
CA ASP A 255 14.93 -17.50 -3.48
C ASP A 255 15.52 -16.31 -2.68
N GLY A 256 15.62 -15.14 -3.29
CA GLY A 256 16.18 -13.92 -2.69
C GLY A 256 15.17 -12.85 -2.32
N ALA A 257 13.89 -13.16 -2.21
CA ALA A 257 12.83 -12.21 -1.86
C ALA A 257 12.80 -11.82 -0.36
N ASN A 258 13.96 -11.53 0.21
CA ASN A 258 14.12 -11.20 1.64
C ASN A 258 13.45 -9.90 2.06
N TRP A 259 13.03 -9.09 1.11
CA TRP A 259 12.28 -7.85 1.33
C TRP A 259 10.80 -8.10 1.64
N MET A 260 10.33 -9.29 1.29
CA MET A 260 8.99 -9.75 1.61
C MET A 260 8.91 -10.04 3.09
N GLY A 261 8.57 -9.87 4.02
CA GLY A 261 8.66 -10.17 5.46
C GLY A 261 8.56 -11.68 5.76
N ASN A 262 8.91 -12.02 6.96
CA ASN A 262 8.86 -13.39 7.44
C ASN A 262 7.43 -13.92 7.66
N ASP A 263 6.45 -13.03 7.63
CA ASP A 263 5.03 -13.32 7.86
C ASP A 263 4.22 -13.44 6.57
N ASP A 264 4.88 -13.45 5.41
CA ASP A 264 4.23 -13.61 4.12
C ASP A 264 3.58 -14.99 3.99
N VAL A 265 2.38 -14.98 3.39
CA VAL A 265 1.56 -16.17 3.24
C VAL A 265 1.77 -16.75 1.84
N VAL A 266 2.26 -17.98 1.78
CA VAL A 266 2.37 -18.75 0.54
C VAL A 266 1.18 -19.69 0.45
N CYS A 267 0.40 -19.57 -0.62
CA CYS A 267 -0.81 -20.34 -0.86
C CYS A 267 -0.64 -21.09 -2.18
N THR A 268 -0.13 -22.32 -2.14
CA THR A 268 0.21 -23.14 -3.31
C THR A 268 -0.61 -24.42 -3.42
N THR A 269 -1.19 -24.88 -2.33
CA THR A 269 -2.00 -26.10 -2.26
C THR A 269 -3.42 -25.78 -1.80
N GLU A 270 -4.34 -26.72 -1.92
CA GLU A 270 -5.68 -26.61 -1.41
C GLU A 270 -5.71 -26.43 0.13
N ALA A 271 -4.85 -27.16 0.82
CA ALA A 271 -4.71 -27.03 2.28
C ALA A 271 -4.19 -25.63 2.68
N ASP A 272 -3.22 -25.08 1.94
CA ASP A 272 -2.74 -23.71 2.17
C ASP A 272 -3.87 -22.68 1.96
N PHE A 273 -4.73 -22.94 0.96
CA PHE A 273 -5.87 -22.07 0.66
C PHE A 273 -6.87 -22.07 1.81
N ASP A 274 -7.25 -23.21 2.34
CA ASP A 274 -8.19 -23.33 3.47
C ASP A 274 -7.63 -22.65 4.71
N ASN A 275 -6.39 -22.90 5.06
CA ASN A 275 -5.71 -22.25 6.18
C ASN A 275 -5.64 -20.72 6.01
N THR A 276 -5.39 -20.26 4.77
CA THR A 276 -5.37 -18.82 4.46
C THR A 276 -6.75 -18.18 4.63
N VAL A 277 -7.81 -18.85 4.18
CA VAL A 277 -9.18 -18.39 4.34
C VAL A 277 -9.59 -18.31 5.82
N GLU A 278 -9.23 -19.31 6.62
CA GLU A 278 -9.49 -19.32 8.06
C GLU A 278 -8.77 -18.16 8.78
N MET A 279 -7.51 -17.96 8.44
CA MET A 279 -6.70 -16.86 8.96
C MET A 279 -7.31 -15.49 8.60
N LEU A 280 -7.70 -15.27 7.34
CA LEU A 280 -8.35 -14.04 6.91
C LEU A 280 -9.67 -13.80 7.65
N ALA A 281 -10.46 -14.85 7.84
CA ALA A 281 -11.71 -14.77 8.59
C ALA A 281 -11.48 -14.42 10.06
N LYS A 282 -10.41 -14.95 10.67
CA LYS A 282 -10.03 -14.57 12.05
C LYS A 282 -9.61 -13.10 12.12
N ILE A 283 -8.71 -12.65 11.25
CA ILE A 283 -8.26 -11.25 11.21
C ILE A 283 -9.45 -10.30 11.02
N TYR A 284 -10.36 -10.65 10.12
CA TYR A 284 -11.58 -9.87 9.88
C TYR A 284 -12.45 -9.75 11.13
N ARG A 285 -12.73 -10.86 11.81
CA ARG A 285 -13.54 -10.86 13.04
C ARG A 285 -12.91 -10.05 14.17
N ASP A 286 -11.60 -10.16 14.32
CA ASP A 286 -10.85 -9.42 15.35
C ASP A 286 -10.87 -7.91 15.09
N PHE A 287 -10.80 -7.51 13.82
CA PHE A 287 -10.73 -6.10 13.42
C PHE A 287 -12.11 -5.44 13.24
N GLU A 288 -13.14 -6.17 12.84
CA GLU A 288 -14.47 -5.63 12.51
C GLU A 288 -15.06 -4.73 13.62
N PRO A 289 -14.94 -5.06 14.92
CA PRO A 289 -15.43 -4.20 15.99
C PRO A 289 -14.69 -2.85 16.09
N LEU A 290 -13.48 -2.76 15.54
CA LEU A 290 -12.64 -1.56 15.54
C LEU A 290 -12.77 -0.74 14.25
N ALA A 291 -13.42 -1.27 13.22
CA ALA A 291 -13.44 -0.67 11.89
C ALA A 291 -14.01 0.76 11.86
N TYR A 292 -14.91 1.09 12.79
CA TYR A 292 -15.50 2.42 12.91
C TYR A 292 -14.46 3.50 13.25
N LEU A 293 -13.41 3.14 13.98
CA LEU A 293 -12.35 4.08 14.35
C LEU A 293 -11.59 4.61 13.13
N GLN A 294 -11.62 3.91 11.99
CA GLN A 294 -10.91 4.35 10.78
C GLN A 294 -11.39 5.69 10.23
N THR A 295 -12.58 6.13 10.59
CA THR A 295 -13.15 7.42 10.18
C THR A 295 -13.10 8.49 11.27
N GLU A 296 -12.55 8.14 12.44
CA GLU A 296 -12.42 9.07 13.56
C GLU A 296 -11.02 9.72 13.56
N TYR A 297 -10.94 11.00 13.91
CA TYR A 297 -9.65 11.68 14.10
C TYR A 297 -8.99 11.25 15.40
N ILE A 298 -7.68 11.33 15.46
CA ILE A 298 -6.94 11.19 16.72
C ILE A 298 -6.83 12.58 17.36
N ASP A 299 -7.61 12.83 18.43
CA ASP A 299 -7.57 14.07 19.18
C ASP A 299 -6.40 14.14 20.16
N ARG A 300 -6.00 12.97 20.71
CA ARG A 300 -4.92 12.88 21.67
C ARG A 300 -4.23 11.53 21.61
N HIS A 301 -2.91 11.55 21.69
CA HIS A 301 -2.08 10.35 21.86
C HIS A 301 -1.08 10.60 22.99
N GLU A 302 -1.11 9.78 24.04
CA GLU A 302 -0.37 10.00 25.27
C GLU A 302 0.37 8.73 25.71
N LYS A 303 1.62 8.89 26.12
CA LYS A 303 2.38 7.86 26.82
C LYS A 303 2.01 7.92 28.30
N LEU A 304 1.41 6.86 28.83
CA LEU A 304 1.05 6.76 30.26
C LEU A 304 2.17 6.16 31.10
N ALA A 305 2.89 5.21 30.54
CA ALA A 305 4.06 4.56 31.11
C ALA A 305 4.91 3.97 29.99
N ASP A 306 6.08 3.41 30.31
CA ASP A 306 6.87 2.71 29.29
C ASP A 306 6.06 1.56 28.67
N GLY A 307 5.93 1.59 27.35
CA GLY A 307 5.16 0.62 26.58
C GLY A 307 3.64 0.71 26.72
N VAL A 308 3.10 1.72 27.45
CA VAL A 308 1.65 1.89 27.63
C VAL A 308 1.20 3.23 27.08
N TYR A 309 0.24 3.21 26.13
CA TYR A 309 -0.24 4.40 25.43
C TYR A 309 -1.76 4.49 25.48
N ARG A 310 -2.27 5.71 25.55
CA ARG A 310 -3.69 6.04 25.40
C ARG A 310 -3.90 6.89 24.15
N THR A 311 -4.88 6.51 23.35
CA THR A 311 -5.35 7.29 22.20
C THR A 311 -6.82 7.66 22.41
N VAL A 312 -7.15 8.94 22.24
CA VAL A 312 -8.53 9.46 22.28
C VAL A 312 -8.93 9.86 20.88
N TYR A 313 -10.08 9.38 20.46
CA TYR A 313 -10.64 9.64 19.14
C TYR A 313 -11.74 10.71 19.18
N SER A 314 -12.05 11.30 18.03
CA SER A 314 -12.99 12.42 17.89
C SER A 314 -14.44 12.10 18.31
N ASP A 315 -14.83 10.82 18.24
CA ASP A 315 -16.14 10.36 18.75
C ASP A 315 -16.15 10.19 20.28
N GLY A 316 -15.03 10.40 20.96
CA GLY A 316 -14.84 10.18 22.40
C GLY A 316 -14.41 8.77 22.79
N SER A 317 -14.27 7.86 21.82
CA SER A 317 -13.68 6.53 22.07
C SER A 317 -12.25 6.65 22.57
N THR A 318 -11.88 5.79 23.52
CA THR A 318 -10.52 5.76 24.11
C THR A 318 -9.91 4.39 23.93
N ALA A 319 -8.76 4.31 23.28
CA ALA A 319 -7.98 3.09 23.14
C ALA A 319 -6.81 3.08 24.14
N LEU A 320 -6.58 1.97 24.79
CA LEU A 320 -5.42 1.67 25.62
C LEU A 320 -4.61 0.56 24.97
N THR A 321 -3.35 0.85 24.67
CA THR A 321 -2.39 -0.12 24.15
C THR A 321 -1.33 -0.41 25.18
N ASP A 322 -1.14 -1.66 25.55
CA ASP A 322 -0.09 -2.12 26.46
C ASP A 322 0.81 -3.13 25.73
N TYR A 323 1.95 -2.67 25.29
CA TYR A 323 2.96 -3.49 24.61
C TYR A 323 3.69 -4.44 25.55
N ILE A 324 3.67 -4.18 26.87
CA ILE A 324 4.32 -5.04 27.88
C ILE A 324 3.48 -6.29 28.10
N ASN A 325 2.18 -6.10 28.31
CA ASN A 325 1.25 -7.20 28.57
C ASN A 325 0.59 -7.75 27.29
N GLY A 326 0.87 -7.14 26.15
CA GLY A 326 0.33 -7.59 24.86
C GLY A 326 -1.17 -7.36 24.74
N SER A 327 -1.75 -6.31 25.33
CA SER A 327 -3.20 -6.06 25.33
C SER A 327 -3.57 -4.77 24.60
N TYR A 328 -4.77 -4.77 24.02
CA TYR A 328 -5.41 -3.62 23.40
C TYR A 328 -6.88 -3.60 23.80
N ALA A 329 -7.35 -2.47 24.28
CA ALA A 329 -8.73 -2.30 24.68
C ALA A 329 -9.26 -0.93 24.22
N VAL A 330 -10.49 -0.92 23.69
CA VAL A 330 -11.22 0.29 23.35
C VAL A 330 -12.43 0.43 24.25
N THR A 331 -12.60 1.61 24.83
CA THR A 331 -13.84 1.99 25.54
C THR A 331 -14.57 3.01 24.68
N LYS A 332 -15.78 2.70 24.27
CA LYS A 332 -16.67 3.61 23.53
C LYS A 332 -17.31 4.66 24.44
N PRO A 333 -17.87 5.76 23.90
CA PRO A 333 -18.55 6.79 24.70
C PRO A 333 -19.70 6.27 25.57
N ASP A 334 -20.37 5.22 25.12
CA ASP A 334 -21.47 4.57 25.88
C ASP A 334 -20.98 3.60 26.97
N GLY A 335 -19.68 3.48 27.17
CA GLY A 335 -19.07 2.57 28.14
C GLY A 335 -18.82 1.14 27.63
N THR A 336 -19.25 0.81 26.41
CA THR A 336 -18.98 -0.50 25.80
C THR A 336 -17.47 -0.70 25.62
N LYS A 337 -16.97 -1.86 26.00
CA LYS A 337 -15.57 -2.24 25.87
C LYS A 337 -15.37 -3.29 24.78
N ILE A 338 -14.31 -3.12 24.03
CA ILE A 338 -13.76 -4.07 23.04
C ILE A 338 -12.37 -4.43 23.52
N GLU A 339 -12.11 -5.68 23.76
CA GLU A 339 -10.82 -6.19 24.25
C GLU A 339 -10.27 -7.20 23.23
N LEU A 340 -8.97 -7.07 22.89
CA LEU A 340 -8.26 -7.90 21.92
C LEU A 340 -6.94 -8.43 22.49
#